data_fa57025cfc09b2750fcc1d53eaea2284
#
_entry.id   fa57025cfc09b2750fcc1d53eaea2284
#
_cell.length_a   1.000
_cell.length_b   1.000
_cell.length_c   1.000
_cell.angle_alpha   90.00
_cell.angle_beta   90.00
_cell.angle_gamma   90.00
#
_symmetry.space_group_name_H-M   'P 1'
#
loop_
_entity.id
_entity.type
_entity.pdbx_description
1 polymer ?
#
loop_
_entity_poly.entity_id
_entity_poly.type
_entity_poly.pdbx_seq_one_letter_code
_entity_poly.pdbx_strand_id
1 'polypeptide(L)'
;MTIKEAKNVKVGDFVKVINTHKNKKTDNDKCIWVVVGTREYVRDRSPITVFDIKLVKGTYVRWENNEIINEGNVIKRTNRALKKIMVKIEEA
;
A
#
# COMPACT_ATOMS: atom_id res chain seq x y z
N MET A 1 2.74 8.89 3.44
CA MET A 1 1.60 9.76 3.83
C MET A 1 1.72 10.13 5.30
N THR A 2 1.34 11.35 5.65
CA THR A 2 1.32 11.80 7.04
C THR A 2 0.16 11.19 7.80
N ILE A 3 0.17 11.28 9.14
CA ILE A 3 -0.96 10.83 9.97
C ILE A 3 -2.24 11.58 9.61
N LYS A 4 -2.13 12.87 9.34
CA LYS A 4 -3.28 13.69 8.93
C LYS A 4 -3.89 13.20 7.62
N GLU A 5 -3.05 12.89 6.64
CA GLU A 5 -3.50 12.31 5.37
C GLU A 5 -4.08 10.92 5.57
N ALA A 6 -3.46 10.10 6.43
CA ALA A 6 -3.92 8.75 6.71
C ALA A 6 -5.34 8.71 7.30
N LYS A 7 -5.72 9.71 8.11
CA LYS A 7 -7.07 9.80 8.66
C LYS A 7 -8.15 10.02 7.61
N ASN A 8 -7.79 10.52 6.45
CA ASN A 8 -8.70 10.77 5.34
C ASN A 8 -8.77 9.60 4.35
N VAL A 9 -7.96 8.58 4.56
CA VAL A 9 -7.97 7.37 3.70
C VAL A 9 -8.99 6.40 4.23
N LYS A 10 -9.85 5.93 3.35
CA LYS A 10 -10.96 5.01 3.67
C LYS A 10 -10.79 3.70 2.92
N VAL A 11 -11.45 2.67 3.42
CA VAL A 11 -11.59 1.41 2.69
C VAL A 11 -12.18 1.69 1.30
N GLY A 12 -11.54 1.15 0.27
CA GLY A 12 -11.89 1.42 -1.12
C GLY A 12 -11.00 2.45 -1.81
N ASP A 13 -10.23 3.22 -1.06
CA ASP A 13 -9.26 4.16 -1.64
C ASP A 13 -8.06 3.41 -2.22
N PHE A 14 -7.47 3.99 -3.26
CA PHE A 14 -6.30 3.42 -3.91
C PHE A 14 -5.02 4.06 -3.38
N VAL A 15 -3.99 3.22 -3.23
CA VAL A 15 -2.69 3.63 -2.73
C VAL A 15 -1.58 2.98 -3.52
N LYS A 16 -0.38 3.56 -3.46
CA LYS A 16 0.86 2.95 -3.92
C LYS A 16 1.81 2.80 -2.76
N VAL A 17 2.64 1.75 -2.81
CA VAL A 17 3.74 1.58 -1.88
C VAL A 17 4.89 2.46 -2.36
N ILE A 18 5.33 3.38 -1.50
CA ILE A 18 6.52 4.20 -1.72
C ILE A 18 7.73 3.57 -1.03
N ASN A 19 8.93 4.08 -1.25
CA ASN A 19 10.17 3.54 -0.70
C ASN A 19 10.43 2.08 -1.13
N THR A 20 9.94 1.72 -2.30
CA THR A 20 10.29 0.44 -2.89
C THR A 20 11.75 0.45 -3.32
N HIS A 21 12.48 -0.60 -2.98
CA HIS A 21 13.81 -0.76 -3.53
C HIS A 21 13.70 -0.90 -5.05
N LYS A 22 14.41 -0.02 -5.74
CA LYS A 22 14.48 -0.09 -7.20
C LYS A 22 15.24 -1.34 -7.61
N ASN A 23 14.52 -2.41 -7.79
CA ASN A 23 15.05 -3.57 -8.46
C ASN A 23 14.67 -3.45 -9.94
N LYS A 24 15.66 -3.46 -10.82
CA LYS A 24 15.45 -3.33 -12.27
C LYS A 24 14.55 -4.43 -12.86
N LYS A 25 14.30 -5.49 -12.10
CA LYS A 25 13.47 -6.62 -12.51
C LYS A 25 12.05 -6.58 -12.00
N THR A 26 11.67 -5.56 -11.23
CA THR A 26 10.35 -5.50 -10.60
C THR A 26 9.66 -4.18 -10.90
N ASP A 27 8.35 -4.26 -11.13
CA ASP A 27 7.49 -3.10 -11.35
C ASP A 27 6.75 -2.71 -10.06
N ASN A 28 7.42 -2.83 -8.91
CA ASN A 28 6.81 -2.53 -7.61
C ASN A 28 6.21 -1.12 -7.53
N ASP A 29 6.86 -0.17 -8.16
CA ASP A 29 6.41 1.23 -8.21
C ASP A 29 5.17 1.44 -9.09
N LYS A 30 4.87 0.49 -9.95
CA LYS A 30 3.69 0.53 -10.83
C LYS A 30 2.48 -0.21 -10.27
N CYS A 31 2.66 -0.93 -9.16
CA CYS A 31 1.58 -1.67 -8.54
C CYS A 31 0.55 -0.74 -7.94
N ILE A 32 -0.72 -1.08 -8.11
CA ILE A 32 -1.86 -0.35 -7.56
C ILE A 32 -2.53 -1.23 -6.52
N TRP A 33 -2.80 -0.65 -5.36
CA TRP A 33 -3.39 -1.32 -4.22
C TRP A 33 -4.68 -0.63 -3.81
N VAL A 34 -5.61 -1.40 -3.27
CA VAL A 34 -6.83 -0.86 -2.67
C VAL A 34 -6.81 -1.11 -1.16
N VAL A 35 -7.22 -0.13 -0.39
CA VAL A 35 -7.33 -0.26 1.07
C VAL A 35 -8.55 -1.11 1.40
N VAL A 36 -8.33 -2.19 2.15
CA VAL A 36 -9.40 -3.10 2.59
C VAL A 36 -9.59 -3.09 4.10
N GLY A 37 -8.68 -2.50 4.84
CA GLY A 37 -8.78 -2.34 6.29
C GLY A 37 -7.82 -1.28 6.80
N THR A 38 -8.13 -0.71 7.95
CA THR A 38 -7.28 0.28 8.63
C THR A 38 -7.25 -0.01 10.12
N ARG A 39 -6.08 0.20 10.75
CA ARG A 39 -5.92 0.09 12.20
C ARG A 39 -4.99 1.19 12.69
N GLU A 40 -5.31 1.78 13.83
CA GLU A 40 -4.47 2.78 14.46
C GLU A 40 -3.73 2.18 15.64
N TYR A 41 -2.43 2.48 15.72
CA TYR A 41 -1.58 2.07 16.84
C TYR A 41 -0.80 3.27 17.34
N VAL A 42 -0.40 3.20 18.61
CA VAL A 42 0.58 4.11 19.17
C VAL A 42 1.87 3.33 19.40
N ARG A 43 2.93 3.71 18.73
CA ARG A 43 4.25 3.11 18.86
C ARG A 43 5.24 4.20 19.25
N ASP A 44 5.98 3.97 20.35
CA ASP A 44 6.96 4.93 20.87
C ASP A 44 6.41 6.37 21.01
N ARG A 45 5.18 6.48 21.53
CA ARG A 45 4.43 7.75 21.70
C ARG A 45 4.04 8.42 20.37
N SER A 46 4.24 7.75 19.25
CA SER A 46 3.86 8.27 17.94
C SER A 46 2.70 7.47 17.36
N PRO A 47 1.66 8.12 16.86
CA PRO A 47 0.57 7.42 16.21
C PRO A 47 1.03 6.86 14.87
N ILE A 48 0.62 5.62 14.60
CA ILE A 48 0.87 4.93 13.33
C ILE A 48 -0.45 4.34 12.85
N THR A 49 -0.75 4.53 11.58
CA THR A 49 -1.86 3.84 10.94
C THR A 49 -1.34 2.70 10.09
N VAL A 50 -1.86 1.51 10.30
CA VAL A 50 -1.55 0.34 9.48
C VAL A 50 -2.73 0.07 8.57
N PHE A 51 -2.43 -0.05 7.28
CA PHE A 51 -3.41 -0.37 6.25
C PHE A 51 -3.25 -1.81 5.80
N ASP A 52 -4.37 -2.51 5.71
CA ASP A 52 -4.45 -3.75 4.96
C ASP A 52 -4.74 -3.37 3.52
N ILE A 53 -3.86 -3.73 2.60
CA ILE A 53 -3.97 -3.37 1.19
C ILE A 53 -3.96 -4.61 0.32
N LYS A 54 -4.85 -4.61 -0.67
CA LYS A 54 -5.02 -5.69 -1.63
C LYS A 54 -4.45 -5.26 -2.96
N LEU A 55 -3.63 -6.12 -3.55
CA LEU A 55 -3.04 -5.82 -4.86
C LEU A 55 -4.12 -5.91 -5.95
N VAL A 56 -4.31 -4.80 -6.64
CA VAL A 56 -5.31 -4.67 -7.71
C VAL A 56 -4.68 -4.83 -9.07
N LYS A 57 -3.49 -4.28 -9.27
CA LYS A 57 -2.81 -4.31 -10.56
C LYS A 57 -1.31 -4.47 -10.38
N GLY A 58 -0.74 -5.39 -11.12
CA GLY A 58 0.69 -5.64 -11.17
C GLY A 58 1.13 -6.85 -10.37
N THR A 59 2.42 -7.03 -10.29
CA THR A 59 3.07 -8.05 -9.46
C THR A 59 4.08 -7.36 -8.56
N TYR A 60 3.95 -7.57 -7.26
CA TYR A 60 4.83 -6.96 -6.26
C TYR A 60 5.79 -8.00 -5.72
N VAL A 61 7.07 -7.68 -5.62
CA VAL A 61 8.09 -8.55 -5.05
C VAL A 61 8.62 -7.92 -3.77
N ARG A 62 8.51 -8.64 -2.65
CA ARG A 62 9.11 -8.20 -1.38
C ARG A 62 10.62 -8.33 -1.48
N TRP A 63 11.32 -7.24 -1.21
CA TRP A 63 12.79 -7.25 -1.29
C TRP A 63 13.41 -8.05 -0.14
N GLU A 64 12.74 -8.16 1.01
CA GLU A 64 13.26 -8.85 2.20
C GLU A 64 13.48 -10.35 1.98
N ASN A 65 12.61 -10.97 1.20
CA ASN A 65 12.58 -12.42 1.03
C ASN A 65 12.28 -12.87 -0.40
N ASN A 66 12.22 -11.94 -1.34
CA ASN A 66 11.85 -12.20 -2.74
C ASN A 66 10.47 -12.86 -2.91
N GLU A 67 9.60 -12.72 -1.92
CA GLU A 67 8.24 -13.24 -2.01
C GLU A 67 7.46 -12.50 -3.08
N ILE A 68 6.83 -13.25 -3.97
CA ILE A 68 6.01 -12.70 -5.04
C ILE A 68 4.58 -12.56 -4.54
N ILE A 69 4.04 -11.35 -4.66
CA ILE A 69 2.66 -11.04 -4.31
C ILE A 69 1.88 -10.79 -5.60
N ASN A 70 0.84 -11.57 -5.79
CA ASN A 70 -0.01 -11.50 -6.97
C ASN A 70 -1.28 -10.69 -6.70
N GLU A 71 -1.97 -10.30 -7.76
CA GLU A 71 -3.26 -9.62 -7.67
C GLU A 71 -4.24 -10.43 -6.82
N GLY A 72 -4.95 -9.76 -5.93
CA GLY A 72 -5.88 -10.36 -5.00
C GLY A 72 -5.29 -10.66 -3.62
N ASN A 73 -3.96 -10.67 -3.47
CA ASN A 73 -3.31 -10.87 -2.17
C ASN A 73 -3.32 -9.59 -1.35
N VAL A 74 -3.41 -9.76 -0.03
CA VAL A 74 -3.46 -8.66 0.93
C VAL A 74 -2.16 -8.64 1.74
N ILE A 75 -1.58 -7.45 1.89
CA ILE A 75 -0.44 -7.21 2.78
C ILE A 75 -0.72 -6.05 3.71
N LYS A 76 0.12 -5.88 4.72
CA LYS A 76 0.03 -4.76 5.66
C LYS A 76 1.16 -3.78 5.42
N ARG A 77 0.83 -2.49 5.42
CA ARG A 77 1.81 -1.41 5.34
C ARG A 77 1.40 -0.25 6.21
N THR A 78 2.37 0.46 6.76
CA THR A 78 2.11 1.66 7.54
C THR A 78 1.84 2.86 6.64
N ASN A 79 1.24 3.90 7.21
CA ASN A 79 1.02 5.15 6.49
C ASN A 79 2.31 5.74 5.90
N ARG A 80 3.47 5.50 6.55
CA ARG A 80 4.76 6.03 6.08
C ARG A 80 5.22 5.40 4.77
N ALA A 81 4.76 4.18 4.49
CA ALA A 81 5.14 3.44 3.28
C ALA A 81 4.16 3.63 2.13
N LEU A 82 3.08 4.38 2.32
CA LEU A 82 2.00 4.50 1.35
C LEU A 82 1.78 5.93 0.89
N LYS A 83 1.30 6.05 -0.33
CA LYS A 83 0.84 7.29 -0.95
C LYS A 83 -0.55 7.06 -1.52
N LYS A 84 -1.48 7.96 -1.17
CA LYS A 84 -2.82 7.93 -1.77
C LYS A 84 -2.73 8.36 -3.23
N ILE A 85 -3.42 7.65 -4.10
CA ILE A 85 -3.51 7.98 -5.52
C ILE A 85 -4.96 8.07 -5.94
N MET A 86 -5.18 8.88 -6.96
CA MET A 86 -6.48 8.96 -7.61
C MET A 86 -6.41 8.15 -8.89
N VAL A 87 -7.03 6.97 -8.87
CA VAL A 87 -7.10 6.09 -10.02
C VAL A 87 -8.57 5.93 -10.40
N LYS A 88 -8.86 6.20 -11.66
CA LYS A 88 -10.11 5.73 -12.23
C LYS A 88 -9.86 4.35 -12.80
N ILE A 89 -10.38 3.34 -12.12
CA ILE A 89 -10.47 2.02 -12.72
C ILE A 89 -11.77 2.02 -13.52
N GLU A 90 -11.62 2.05 -14.82
CA GLU A 90 -12.75 1.78 -15.68
C GLU A 90 -13.06 0.29 -15.58
N GLU A 91 -14.20 -0.02 -14.99
CA GLU A 91 -14.76 -1.35 -15.11
C GLU A 91 -15.16 -1.54 -16.59
N ALA A 92 -14.46 -2.42 -17.23
CA ALA A 92 -14.83 -2.83 -18.57
C ALA A 92 -16.12 -3.67 -18.52
#